data_5656fc2d8ab721de5ebddbe4d0fc7d84
#
_entry.id   5656fc2d8ab721de5ebddbe4d0fc7d84
#
_cell.length_a   1.000
_cell.length_b   1.000
_cell.length_c   1.000
_cell.angle_alpha   90.00
_cell.angle_beta   90.00
_cell.angle_gamma   90.00
#
_symmetry.space_group_name_H-M   'P 1'
#
loop_
_entity.id
_entity.type
_entity.pdbx_description
1 polymer ?
#
loop_
_entity_poly.entity_id
_entity_poly.type
_entity_poly.pdbx_seq_one_letter_code
_entity_poly.pdbx_strand_id
1 'polypeptide(L)'
;VLFVFDPLNPSKGNTTEYRYGFERVGVASEIVEGTVLEQRFTSQQNHLKQISLYMGTYERENTGTLQISVIDEASGDTVVKKEADVSDFVDNTFYELPFEPQAMSEGRTYVIRLTSDEGTMDNSVTVFASKVEDGCFAAEKNGETCPFMLAFKIGYDNAAVQYVKVAAWLLLLVLSVIYMLLAGSADEKTFLKFAFLLGVLVVIFNPF
;
A
#
# COMPACT_ATOMS: atom_id res chain seq x y z
N VAL A 1 -0.09 10.90 5.20
CA VAL A 1 0.03 10.44 3.80
C VAL A 1 1.17 11.25 3.18
N LEU A 2 2.30 10.61 2.89
CA LEU A 2 3.43 11.27 2.24
C LEU A 2 3.35 10.92 0.74
N PHE A 3 3.08 11.90 -0.11
CA PHE A 3 3.14 11.73 -1.56
C PHE A 3 4.55 12.07 -2.02
N VAL A 4 5.28 11.12 -2.54
CA VAL A 4 6.54 11.34 -3.24
C VAL A 4 6.28 11.20 -4.73
N PHE A 5 6.23 12.31 -5.45
CA PHE A 5 6.14 12.32 -6.91
C PHE A 5 7.55 12.30 -7.50
N ASP A 6 7.90 11.21 -8.17
CA ASP A 6 9.11 11.12 -8.99
C ASP A 6 8.70 11.19 -10.47
N PRO A 7 8.89 12.34 -11.15
CA PRO A 7 8.49 12.50 -12.55
C PRO A 7 9.29 11.64 -13.52
N LEU A 8 10.44 11.10 -13.10
CA LEU A 8 11.32 10.25 -13.90
C LEU A 8 11.05 8.77 -13.70
N ASN A 9 10.33 8.41 -12.64
CA ASN A 9 9.92 7.03 -12.35
C ASN A 9 8.47 6.99 -11.84
N PRO A 10 7.48 7.13 -12.74
CA PRO A 10 6.08 7.23 -12.38
C PRO A 10 5.54 5.99 -11.63
N SER A 11 6.20 4.85 -11.72
CA SER A 11 5.79 3.63 -11.02
C SER A 11 6.11 3.66 -9.52
N LYS A 12 7.09 4.43 -9.09
CA LYS A 12 7.57 4.48 -7.71
C LYS A 12 6.88 5.55 -6.83
N GLY A 13 6.32 6.60 -7.45
CA GLY A 13 5.72 7.75 -6.74
C GLY A 13 4.19 7.75 -6.64
N ASN A 14 3.52 6.77 -7.25
CA ASN A 14 2.06 6.74 -7.38
C ASN A 14 1.38 5.71 -6.47
N THR A 15 1.96 5.40 -5.33
CA THR A 15 1.38 4.46 -4.37
C THR A 15 0.84 5.21 -3.18
N THR A 16 -0.47 5.06 -2.91
CA THR A 16 -1.04 5.43 -1.61
C THR A 16 -0.92 4.21 -0.70
N GLU A 17 -0.24 4.36 0.42
CA GLU A 17 -0.10 3.29 1.41
C GLU A 17 -1.02 3.52 2.60
N TYR A 18 -1.70 2.45 3.01
CA TYR A 18 -2.41 2.36 4.29
C TYR A 18 -1.68 1.38 5.18
N ARG A 19 -1.35 1.81 6.38
CA ARG A 19 -0.67 1.00 7.38
C ARG A 19 -1.65 0.52 8.43
N TYR A 20 -1.57 -0.78 8.73
CA TYR A 20 -2.31 -1.44 9.79
C TYR A 20 -1.34 -1.99 10.84
N GLY A 21 -1.76 -2.05 12.08
CA GLY A 21 -0.94 -2.61 13.14
C GLY A 21 0.04 -1.62 13.75
N PHE A 22 -0.44 -0.45 14.16
CA PHE A 22 0.38 0.57 14.83
C PHE A 22 0.74 0.19 16.27
N GLU A 23 -0.20 -0.41 16.99
CA GLU A 23 -0.01 -0.80 18.38
C GLU A 23 0.51 -2.24 18.45
N ARG A 24 1.83 -2.38 18.42
CA ARG A 24 2.48 -3.69 18.46
C ARG A 24 2.29 -4.32 19.84
N VAL A 25 1.91 -5.60 19.85
CA VAL A 25 1.75 -6.40 21.05
C VAL A 25 2.74 -7.57 21.13
N GLY A 26 3.56 -7.77 20.09
CA GLY A 26 4.54 -8.84 20.02
C GLY A 26 4.75 -9.33 18.59
N VAL A 27 4.92 -10.64 18.47
CA VAL A 27 5.05 -11.38 17.20
C VAL A 27 3.98 -12.47 17.12
N ALA A 28 3.62 -12.86 15.90
CA ALA A 28 2.57 -13.85 15.64
C ALA A 28 2.98 -15.30 15.96
N SER A 29 4.19 -15.55 16.35
CA SER A 29 4.92 -16.81 16.52
C SER A 29 5.77 -17.16 15.30
N GLU A 30 6.68 -18.10 15.46
CA GLU A 30 7.47 -18.66 14.37
C GLU A 30 6.59 -19.37 13.35
N ILE A 31 6.87 -19.14 12.05
CA ILE A 31 6.18 -19.79 10.94
C ILE A 31 6.98 -21.02 10.56
N VAL A 32 6.72 -22.12 11.26
CA VAL A 32 7.38 -23.42 11.06
C VAL A 32 6.61 -24.28 10.07
N GLU A 33 7.17 -25.42 9.70
CA GLU A 33 6.52 -26.43 8.86
C GLU A 33 5.09 -26.73 9.35
N GLY A 34 4.13 -26.72 8.43
CA GLY A 34 2.71 -26.96 8.72
C GLY A 34 1.98 -25.77 9.34
N THR A 35 2.64 -24.63 9.59
CA THR A 35 1.96 -23.41 10.01
C THR A 35 1.23 -22.79 8.84
N VAL A 36 -0.04 -22.47 9.01
CA VAL A 36 -0.84 -21.62 8.14
C VAL A 36 -1.24 -20.38 8.94
N LEU A 37 -0.70 -19.22 8.58
CA LEU A 37 -1.03 -17.94 9.23
C LEU A 37 -1.76 -17.06 8.24
N GLU A 38 -2.94 -16.58 8.60
CA GLU A 38 -3.81 -15.83 7.70
C GLU A 38 -4.22 -14.49 8.31
N GLN A 39 -4.27 -13.47 7.45
CA GLN A 39 -4.80 -12.15 7.78
C GLN A 39 -5.79 -11.70 6.72
N ARG A 40 -7.05 -11.52 7.11
CA ARG A 40 -8.06 -10.89 6.27
C ARG A 40 -7.96 -9.38 6.35
N PHE A 41 -8.23 -8.71 5.25
CA PHE A 41 -8.42 -7.27 5.20
C PHE A 41 -9.40 -6.88 4.09
N THR A 42 -10.12 -5.78 4.29
CA THR A 42 -10.96 -5.19 3.25
C THR A 42 -10.20 -4.07 2.55
N SER A 43 -10.12 -4.14 1.23
CA SER A 43 -9.49 -3.10 0.43
C SER A 43 -10.27 -1.79 0.49
N GLN A 44 -9.58 -0.69 0.79
CA GLN A 44 -10.18 0.64 0.97
C GLN A 44 -10.34 1.41 -0.34
N GLN A 45 -9.62 1.00 -1.39
CA GLN A 45 -9.62 1.68 -2.69
C GLN A 45 -9.48 0.67 -3.81
N ASN A 46 -9.76 1.12 -5.03
CA ASN A 46 -9.46 0.38 -6.25
C ASN A 46 -7.94 0.39 -6.55
N HIS A 47 -7.53 -0.49 -7.43
CA HIS A 47 -6.13 -0.64 -7.88
C HIS A 47 -5.15 -1.07 -6.78
N LEU A 48 -5.57 -1.99 -5.90
CA LEU A 48 -4.68 -2.67 -4.95
C LEU A 48 -3.53 -3.35 -5.71
N LYS A 49 -2.28 -3.01 -5.39
CA LYS A 49 -1.09 -3.50 -6.10
C LYS A 49 0.06 -4.00 -5.23
N GLN A 50 -0.03 -3.84 -3.93
CA GLN A 50 1.05 -4.20 -3.03
C GLN A 50 0.54 -4.55 -1.64
N ILE A 51 1.14 -5.56 -1.06
CA ILE A 51 1.06 -5.86 0.38
C ILE A 51 2.49 -5.79 0.92
N SER A 52 2.66 -5.25 2.12
CA SER A 52 3.96 -5.26 2.80
C SER A 52 3.76 -5.78 4.21
N LEU A 53 4.48 -6.82 4.58
CA LEU A 53 4.41 -7.47 5.89
C LEU A 53 5.55 -6.98 6.77
N TYR A 54 5.27 -6.65 8.03
CA TYR A 54 6.30 -6.25 8.97
C TYR A 54 6.94 -7.49 9.58
N MET A 55 8.14 -7.85 9.08
CA MET A 55 8.79 -9.12 9.35
C MET A 55 9.72 -9.05 10.56
N GLY A 56 9.82 -10.17 11.26
CA GLY A 56 10.81 -10.40 12.30
C GLY A 56 11.62 -11.66 12.01
N THR A 57 12.94 -11.58 12.16
CA THR A 57 13.87 -12.69 11.96
C THR A 57 14.45 -13.21 13.28
N TYR A 58 14.04 -12.62 14.41
CA TYR A 58 14.58 -12.87 15.75
C TYR A 58 16.08 -12.56 15.85
N GLU A 59 16.58 -11.60 15.03
CA GLU A 59 18.00 -11.25 14.92
C GLU A 59 18.89 -12.45 14.54
N ARG A 60 18.33 -13.42 13.79
CA ARG A 60 19.00 -14.65 13.35
C ARG A 60 19.19 -14.65 11.84
N GLU A 61 20.18 -15.38 11.37
CA GLU A 61 20.32 -15.78 9.97
C GLU A 61 19.49 -17.05 9.77
N ASN A 62 18.31 -16.90 9.20
CA ASN A 62 17.41 -18.01 8.90
C ASN A 62 17.64 -18.49 7.46
N THR A 63 17.32 -19.76 7.19
CA THR A 63 17.40 -20.40 5.88
C THR A 63 16.08 -21.07 5.53
N GLY A 64 15.87 -21.32 4.24
CA GLY A 64 14.65 -21.97 3.75
C GLY A 64 13.71 -20.98 3.09
N THR A 65 12.46 -21.38 2.90
CA THR A 65 11.47 -20.61 2.13
C THR A 65 10.20 -20.33 2.93
N LEU A 66 9.62 -19.15 2.66
CA LEU A 66 8.30 -18.75 3.11
C LEU A 66 7.40 -18.56 1.89
N GLN A 67 6.27 -19.25 1.85
CA GLN A 67 5.26 -19.01 0.84
C GLN A 67 4.31 -17.92 1.32
N ILE A 68 4.18 -16.87 0.50
CA ILE A 68 3.27 -15.74 0.74
C ILE A 68 2.27 -15.70 -0.40
N SER A 69 0.99 -15.70 -0.10
CA SER A 69 -0.07 -15.55 -1.11
C SER A 69 -1.10 -14.52 -0.67
N VAL A 70 -1.69 -13.84 -1.67
CA VAL A 70 -2.85 -12.98 -1.50
C VAL A 70 -3.98 -13.57 -2.30
N ILE A 71 -5.09 -13.83 -1.65
CA ILE A 71 -6.24 -14.53 -2.22
C ILE A 71 -7.45 -13.60 -2.12
N ASP A 72 -8.21 -13.47 -3.19
CA ASP A 72 -9.52 -12.83 -3.16
C ASP A 72 -10.51 -13.79 -2.51
N GLU A 73 -11.06 -13.40 -1.37
CA GLU A 73 -11.92 -14.29 -0.57
C GLU A 73 -13.20 -14.68 -1.31
N ALA A 74 -13.77 -13.77 -2.09
CA ALA A 74 -15.05 -13.99 -2.78
C ALA A 74 -14.93 -14.95 -3.95
N SER A 75 -13.86 -14.86 -4.74
CA SER A 75 -13.65 -15.73 -5.91
C SER A 75 -12.80 -16.96 -5.60
N GLY A 76 -11.97 -16.90 -4.56
CA GLY A 76 -10.95 -17.90 -4.26
C GLY A 76 -9.71 -17.79 -5.14
N ASP A 77 -9.65 -16.78 -6.02
CA ASP A 77 -8.53 -16.60 -6.94
C ASP A 77 -7.29 -16.11 -6.19
N THR A 78 -6.15 -16.68 -6.53
CA THR A 78 -4.85 -16.22 -6.03
C THR A 78 -4.39 -15.02 -6.85
N VAL A 79 -4.36 -13.84 -6.24
CA VAL A 79 -3.90 -12.59 -6.84
C VAL A 79 -2.38 -12.61 -7.05
N VAL A 80 -1.66 -13.07 -6.05
CA VAL A 80 -0.22 -13.27 -6.11
C VAL A 80 0.18 -14.43 -5.20
N LYS A 81 1.16 -15.20 -5.65
CA LYS A 81 1.87 -16.22 -4.86
C LYS A 81 3.36 -16.02 -5.05
N LYS A 82 4.07 -15.85 -3.95
CA LYS A 82 5.52 -15.67 -3.90
C LYS A 82 6.14 -16.69 -2.97
N GLU A 83 7.13 -17.38 -3.44
CA GLU A 83 8.07 -18.11 -2.62
C GLU A 83 9.26 -17.19 -2.37
N ALA A 84 9.48 -16.84 -1.11
CA ALA A 84 10.51 -15.91 -0.67
C ALA A 84 11.57 -16.68 0.10
N ASP A 85 12.85 -16.45 -0.24
CA ASP A 85 13.94 -16.93 0.59
C ASP A 85 13.92 -16.19 1.93
N VAL A 86 13.95 -16.92 3.03
CA VAL A 86 13.87 -16.30 4.37
C VAL A 86 15.10 -15.45 4.68
N SER A 87 16.22 -15.67 3.98
CA SER A 87 17.43 -14.84 4.08
C SER A 87 17.25 -13.43 3.49
N ASP A 88 16.23 -13.21 2.64
CA ASP A 88 15.90 -11.90 2.08
C ASP A 88 15.19 -10.99 3.09
N PHE A 89 14.69 -11.54 4.20
CA PHE A 89 13.98 -10.75 5.21
C PHE A 89 14.97 -10.03 6.13
N VAL A 90 14.69 -8.74 6.33
CA VAL A 90 15.43 -7.92 7.27
C VAL A 90 14.60 -7.75 8.53
N ASP A 91 15.21 -7.98 9.69
CA ASP A 91 14.52 -7.87 10.97
C ASP A 91 13.94 -6.47 11.19
N ASN A 92 12.75 -6.41 11.76
CA ASN A 92 12.04 -5.16 12.03
C ASN A 92 11.81 -4.29 10.77
N THR A 93 11.62 -4.90 9.59
CA THR A 93 11.44 -4.21 8.32
C THR A 93 10.24 -4.72 7.55
N PHE A 94 9.66 -3.85 6.71
CA PHE A 94 8.59 -4.27 5.80
C PHE A 94 9.16 -5.01 4.60
N TYR A 95 8.70 -6.25 4.43
CA TYR A 95 8.90 -7.00 3.19
C TYR A 95 7.77 -6.68 2.21
N GLU A 96 8.11 -6.16 1.04
CA GLU A 96 7.17 -5.70 0.03
C GLU A 96 6.86 -6.81 -0.97
N LEU A 97 5.58 -7.05 -1.20
CA LEU A 97 5.05 -7.97 -2.20
C LEU A 97 4.23 -7.18 -3.21
N PRO A 98 4.83 -6.70 -4.31
CA PRO A 98 4.12 -6.05 -5.40
C PRO A 98 3.44 -7.08 -6.31
N PHE A 99 2.31 -6.68 -6.93
CA PHE A 99 1.59 -7.48 -7.92
C PHE A 99 0.81 -6.58 -8.89
N GLU A 100 0.23 -7.18 -9.92
CA GLU A 100 -0.57 -6.45 -10.90
C GLU A 100 -1.79 -5.77 -10.24
N PRO A 101 -2.04 -4.49 -10.53
CA PRO A 101 -3.11 -3.73 -9.89
C PRO A 101 -4.50 -4.38 -10.08
N GLN A 102 -5.18 -4.62 -8.99
CA GLN A 102 -6.54 -5.14 -8.96
C GLN A 102 -7.54 -4.01 -9.18
N ALA A 103 -8.02 -3.85 -10.42
CA ALA A 103 -8.77 -2.66 -10.88
C ALA A 103 -10.04 -2.37 -10.04
N MET A 104 -10.74 -3.41 -9.59
CA MET A 104 -11.97 -3.30 -8.80
C MET A 104 -11.79 -3.93 -7.43
N SER A 105 -10.85 -3.44 -6.64
CA SER A 105 -10.53 -4.00 -5.33
C SER A 105 -11.29 -3.34 -4.18
N GLU A 106 -11.82 -2.13 -4.35
CA GLU A 106 -12.53 -1.41 -3.29
C GLU A 106 -13.71 -2.21 -2.73
N GLY A 107 -13.76 -2.34 -1.40
CA GLY A 107 -14.78 -3.09 -0.68
C GLY A 107 -14.64 -4.61 -0.75
N ARG A 108 -13.66 -5.15 -1.50
CA ARG A 108 -13.40 -6.60 -1.55
C ARG A 108 -12.53 -7.03 -0.38
N THR A 109 -12.77 -8.23 0.11
CA THR A 109 -11.95 -8.84 1.17
C THR A 109 -10.89 -9.74 0.55
N TYR A 110 -9.67 -9.60 1.03
CA TYR A 110 -8.52 -10.40 0.64
C TYR A 110 -7.93 -11.10 1.85
N VAL A 111 -7.33 -12.26 1.61
CA VAL A 111 -6.63 -13.06 2.61
C VAL A 111 -5.15 -13.08 2.27
N ILE A 112 -4.32 -12.56 3.17
CA ILE A 112 -2.87 -12.78 3.15
C ILE A 112 -2.64 -14.12 3.84
N ARG A 113 -2.03 -15.08 3.15
CA ARG A 113 -1.71 -16.41 3.71
C ARG A 113 -0.21 -16.63 3.66
N LEU A 114 0.33 -17.06 4.79
CA LEU A 114 1.73 -17.38 5.00
C LEU A 114 1.85 -18.84 5.40
N THR A 115 2.71 -19.60 4.71
CA THR A 115 2.99 -21.00 5.02
C THR A 115 4.47 -21.28 4.86
N SER A 116 4.99 -22.25 5.61
CA SER A 116 6.34 -22.80 5.42
C SER A 116 6.27 -24.31 5.32
N ASP A 117 7.03 -24.88 4.41
CA ASP A 117 7.14 -26.32 4.21
C ASP A 117 8.39 -26.91 4.88
N GLU A 118 9.31 -26.06 5.36
CA GLU A 118 10.63 -26.47 5.88
C GLU A 118 11.12 -25.67 7.09
N GLY A 119 10.35 -24.68 7.57
CA GLY A 119 10.69 -23.88 8.75
C GLY A 119 10.71 -24.75 10.01
N THR A 120 11.69 -24.54 10.88
CA THR A 120 11.78 -25.21 12.20
C THR A 120 11.85 -24.18 13.31
N MET A 121 11.66 -24.61 14.56
CA MET A 121 11.98 -23.78 15.73
C MET A 121 13.44 -23.35 15.64
N ASP A 122 13.70 -22.09 15.95
CA ASP A 122 15.03 -21.45 15.86
C ASP A 122 15.61 -21.27 14.43
N ASN A 123 14.89 -21.68 13.38
CA ASN A 123 15.21 -21.41 11.97
C ASN A 123 13.94 -21.08 11.18
N SER A 124 13.30 -19.98 11.51
CA SER A 124 12.10 -19.48 10.87
C SER A 124 11.93 -17.99 11.10
N VAL A 125 11.00 -17.40 10.39
CA VAL A 125 10.64 -15.98 10.50
C VAL A 125 9.26 -15.83 11.13
N THR A 126 8.91 -14.60 11.47
CA THR A 126 7.60 -14.24 12.00
C THR A 126 7.09 -12.93 11.39
N VAL A 127 5.83 -12.63 11.59
CA VAL A 127 5.24 -11.30 11.36
C VAL A 127 4.95 -10.66 12.71
N PHE A 128 5.19 -9.36 12.81
CA PHE A 128 4.81 -8.62 14.02
C PHE A 128 3.29 -8.63 14.20
N ALA A 129 2.89 -8.83 15.43
CA ALA A 129 1.49 -8.80 15.86
C ALA A 129 1.13 -7.42 16.41
N SER A 130 -0.11 -7.02 16.17
CA SER A 130 -0.71 -5.80 16.69
C SER A 130 -2.04 -6.09 17.34
N LYS A 131 -2.49 -5.16 18.19
CA LYS A 131 -3.85 -5.14 18.65
C LYS A 131 -4.82 -5.04 17.48
N VAL A 132 -5.92 -5.75 17.54
CA VAL A 132 -6.97 -5.66 16.51
C VAL A 132 -7.56 -4.26 16.53
N GLU A 133 -7.48 -3.57 15.39
CA GLU A 133 -8.01 -2.23 15.20
C GLU A 133 -9.48 -2.31 14.76
N ASP A 134 -10.25 -1.25 15.02
CA ASP A 134 -11.66 -1.18 14.60
C ASP A 134 -11.78 -1.30 13.07
N GLY A 135 -12.67 -2.18 12.61
CA GLY A 135 -12.85 -2.48 11.19
C GLY A 135 -11.81 -3.42 10.58
N CYS A 136 -10.88 -3.94 11.38
CA CYS A 136 -9.92 -4.97 10.98
C CYS A 136 -10.32 -6.35 11.50
N PHE A 137 -9.79 -7.38 10.85
CA PHE A 137 -10.00 -8.77 11.26
C PHE A 137 -8.84 -9.22 12.15
N ALA A 138 -9.15 -10.08 13.14
CA ALA A 138 -8.13 -10.83 13.83
C ALA A 138 -7.42 -11.79 12.87
N ALA A 139 -6.15 -12.08 13.12
CA ALA A 139 -5.43 -13.10 12.38
C ALA A 139 -5.95 -14.50 12.74
N GLU A 140 -5.71 -15.46 11.86
CA GLU A 140 -5.98 -16.87 12.09
C GLU A 140 -4.69 -17.67 11.95
N LYS A 141 -4.48 -18.63 12.88
CA LYS A 141 -3.38 -19.57 12.81
C LYS A 141 -3.93 -20.99 12.81
N ASN A 142 -3.65 -21.75 11.76
CA ASN A 142 -4.16 -23.12 11.57
C ASN A 142 -5.69 -23.23 11.74
N GLY A 143 -6.43 -22.19 11.30
CA GLY A 143 -7.89 -22.10 11.42
C GLY A 143 -8.40 -21.64 12.80
N GLU A 144 -7.53 -21.32 13.73
CA GLU A 144 -7.91 -20.76 15.04
C GLU A 144 -7.71 -19.25 15.06
N THR A 145 -8.72 -18.51 15.52
CA THR A 145 -8.66 -17.05 15.64
C THR A 145 -7.68 -16.64 16.73
N CYS A 146 -6.74 -15.75 16.38
CA CYS A 146 -5.77 -15.18 17.29
C CYS A 146 -6.32 -13.94 18.01
N PRO A 147 -5.79 -13.57 19.19
CA PRO A 147 -6.18 -12.34 19.89
C PRO A 147 -5.50 -11.09 19.33
N PHE A 148 -4.91 -11.15 18.15
CA PHE A 148 -4.14 -10.09 17.47
C PHE A 148 -4.42 -10.07 15.98
N MET A 149 -4.01 -9.00 15.32
CA MET A 149 -3.87 -8.91 13.87
C MET A 149 -2.39 -8.83 13.48
N LEU A 150 -2.06 -9.12 12.23
CA LEU A 150 -0.70 -8.92 11.73
C LEU A 150 -0.44 -7.43 11.46
N ALA A 151 0.81 -7.01 11.59
CA ALA A 151 1.24 -5.68 11.18
C ALA A 151 1.61 -5.69 9.70
N PHE A 152 0.85 -4.96 8.88
CA PHE A 152 1.05 -4.92 7.43
C PHE A 152 0.68 -3.55 6.85
N LYS A 153 1.06 -3.33 5.59
CA LYS A 153 0.61 -2.20 4.77
C LYS A 153 -0.04 -2.72 3.50
N ILE A 154 -0.94 -1.95 2.96
CA ILE A 154 -1.50 -2.13 1.63
C ILE A 154 -1.23 -0.91 0.77
N GLY A 155 -0.84 -1.15 -0.49
CA GLY A 155 -0.51 -0.11 -1.46
C GLY A 155 -1.43 -0.15 -2.67
N TYR A 156 -1.88 1.04 -3.11
CA TYR A 156 -2.76 1.23 -4.25
C TYR A 156 -2.07 2.01 -5.36
N ASP A 157 -2.36 1.66 -6.61
CA ASP A 157 -1.89 2.43 -7.75
C ASP A 157 -2.80 3.65 -8.01
N ASN A 158 -2.22 4.83 -7.89
CA ASN A 158 -2.89 6.10 -8.14
C ASN A 158 -2.42 6.78 -9.44
N ALA A 159 -1.69 6.08 -10.30
CA ALA A 159 -1.13 6.65 -11.53
C ALA A 159 -2.20 7.37 -12.36
N ALA A 160 -3.35 6.75 -12.59
CA ALA A 160 -4.44 7.36 -13.36
C ALA A 160 -4.94 8.68 -12.75
N VAL A 161 -5.09 8.73 -11.43
CA VAL A 161 -5.55 9.94 -10.72
C VAL A 161 -4.53 11.06 -10.86
N GLN A 162 -3.23 10.75 -10.77
CA GLN A 162 -2.15 11.74 -10.92
C GLN A 162 -2.10 12.30 -12.34
N TYR A 163 -2.23 11.45 -13.37
CA TYR A 163 -2.29 11.92 -14.76
C TYR A 163 -3.47 12.86 -15.02
N VAL A 164 -4.66 12.55 -14.46
CA VAL A 164 -5.83 13.43 -14.58
C VAL A 164 -5.57 14.78 -13.91
N LYS A 165 -4.95 14.80 -12.71
CA LYS A 165 -4.59 16.04 -12.03
C LYS A 165 -3.60 16.86 -12.84
N VAL A 166 -2.52 16.25 -13.34
CA VAL A 166 -1.53 16.95 -14.18
C VAL A 166 -2.17 17.50 -15.46
N ALA A 167 -3.02 16.73 -16.14
CA ALA A 167 -3.74 17.18 -17.33
C ALA A 167 -4.66 18.36 -17.02
N ALA A 168 -5.39 18.34 -15.91
CA ALA A 168 -6.23 19.46 -15.48
C ALA A 168 -5.41 20.72 -15.20
N TRP A 169 -4.24 20.61 -14.58
CA TRP A 169 -3.31 21.73 -14.36
C TRP A 169 -2.78 22.31 -15.67
N LEU A 170 -2.37 21.46 -16.59
CA LEU A 170 -1.91 21.91 -17.92
C LEU A 170 -3.04 22.63 -18.65
N LEU A 171 -4.26 22.12 -18.62
CA LEU A 171 -5.43 22.76 -19.22
C LEU A 171 -5.68 24.14 -18.59
N LEU A 172 -5.66 24.27 -17.26
CA LEU A 172 -5.82 25.54 -16.57
C LEU A 172 -4.73 26.55 -16.96
N LEU A 173 -3.48 26.08 -17.08
CA LEU A 173 -2.36 26.93 -17.52
C LEU A 173 -2.57 27.42 -18.94
N VAL A 174 -2.96 26.54 -19.88
CA VAL A 174 -3.26 26.93 -21.28
C VAL A 174 -4.41 27.94 -21.34
N LEU A 175 -5.51 27.68 -20.62
CA LEU A 175 -6.64 28.61 -20.56
C LEU A 175 -6.24 29.97 -19.98
N SER A 176 -5.33 30.00 -19.00
CA SER A 176 -4.82 31.24 -18.42
C SER A 176 -4.02 32.06 -19.42
N VAL A 177 -3.18 31.38 -20.22
CA VAL A 177 -2.39 32.06 -21.30
C VAL A 177 -3.33 32.59 -22.38
N ILE A 178 -4.31 31.81 -22.84
CA ILE A 178 -5.31 32.23 -23.82
C ILE A 178 -6.08 33.45 -23.30
N TYR A 179 -6.52 33.42 -22.05
CA TYR A 179 -7.19 34.56 -21.43
C TYR A 179 -6.30 35.82 -21.45
N MET A 180 -5.03 35.72 -21.07
CA MET A 180 -4.09 36.85 -21.13
C MET A 180 -3.89 37.41 -22.56
N LEU A 181 -3.83 36.54 -23.55
CA LEU A 181 -3.67 36.94 -24.94
C LEU A 181 -4.93 37.62 -25.50
N LEU A 182 -6.12 37.14 -25.14
CA LEU A 182 -7.39 37.72 -25.59
C LEU A 182 -7.78 39.00 -24.82
N ALA A 183 -7.39 39.09 -23.55
CA ALA A 183 -7.65 40.27 -22.73
C ALA A 183 -6.85 41.51 -23.10
N GLY A 184 -5.85 41.38 -23.98
CA GLY A 184 -5.07 42.35 -24.78
C GLY A 184 -4.65 43.71 -24.18
N SER A 185 -5.28 44.15 -23.10
CA SER A 185 -4.99 45.35 -22.30
C SER A 185 -5.71 45.29 -20.97
N ALA A 186 -5.75 44.07 -20.35
CA ALA A 186 -6.30 43.93 -19.01
C ALA A 186 -5.51 44.86 -18.07
N ASP A 187 -6.25 45.71 -17.34
CA ASP A 187 -5.65 46.57 -16.36
C ASP A 187 -4.93 45.74 -15.27
N GLU A 188 -3.96 46.35 -14.62
CA GLU A 188 -3.15 45.70 -13.58
C GLU A 188 -4.02 45.00 -12.49
N LYS A 189 -5.21 45.54 -12.20
CA LYS A 189 -6.17 44.96 -11.23
C LYS A 189 -6.77 43.67 -11.72
N THR A 190 -7.04 43.52 -12.99
CA THR A 190 -7.57 42.26 -13.55
C THR A 190 -6.52 41.18 -13.58
N PHE A 191 -5.27 41.55 -13.89
CA PHE A 191 -4.13 40.60 -13.76
C PHE A 191 -3.91 40.10 -12.34
N LEU A 192 -3.94 41.00 -11.33
CA LEU A 192 -3.78 40.65 -9.94
C LEU A 192 -4.92 39.71 -9.42
N LYS A 193 -6.18 39.97 -9.81
CA LYS A 193 -7.30 39.09 -9.48
C LYS A 193 -7.15 37.70 -10.07
N PHE A 194 -6.67 37.61 -11.30
CA PHE A 194 -6.45 36.35 -11.98
C PHE A 194 -5.28 35.57 -11.35
N ALA A 195 -4.16 36.22 -11.06
CA ALA A 195 -3.01 35.64 -10.38
C ALA A 195 -3.38 35.12 -8.97
N PHE A 196 -4.23 35.89 -8.24
CA PHE A 196 -4.76 35.47 -6.95
C PHE A 196 -5.64 34.22 -7.07
N LEU A 197 -6.57 34.19 -8.04
CA LEU A 197 -7.45 33.06 -8.28
C LEU A 197 -6.64 31.79 -8.63
N LEU A 198 -5.62 31.92 -9.46
CA LEU A 198 -4.72 30.84 -9.83
C LEU A 198 -3.95 30.34 -8.60
N GLY A 199 -3.46 31.23 -7.75
CA GLY A 199 -2.79 30.89 -6.50
C GLY A 199 -3.71 30.15 -5.54
N VAL A 200 -4.96 30.56 -5.39
CA VAL A 200 -5.98 29.88 -4.58
C VAL A 200 -6.27 28.48 -5.12
N LEU A 201 -6.40 28.32 -6.46
CA LEU A 201 -6.60 27.02 -7.08
C LEU A 201 -5.39 26.10 -6.86
N VAL A 202 -4.16 26.64 -6.93
CA VAL A 202 -2.93 25.87 -6.60
C VAL A 202 -2.96 25.36 -5.17
N VAL A 203 -3.41 26.16 -4.21
CA VAL A 203 -3.47 25.75 -2.79
C VAL A 203 -4.58 24.73 -2.54
N ILE A 204 -5.77 24.91 -3.17
CA ILE A 204 -6.93 24.01 -2.95
C ILE A 204 -6.73 22.65 -3.61
N PHE A 205 -6.15 22.64 -4.81
CA PHE A 205 -5.96 21.42 -5.59
C PHE A 205 -4.52 20.90 -5.54
N ASN A 206 -3.73 21.30 -4.54
CA ASN A 206 -2.33 20.94 -4.40
C ASN A 206 -2.06 19.54 -4.98
N PRO A 207 -1.35 19.41 -6.12
CA PRO A 207 -1.10 18.10 -6.73
C PRO A 207 0.03 17.33 -6.04
N PHE A 208 0.67 17.92 -5.00
CA PHE A 208 1.83 17.36 -4.29
C PHE A 208 1.50 16.96 -2.87
#